data_2c1cdd272283026156de5f82f8f8a020
#
_entry.id   2c1cdd272283026156de5f82f8f8a020
#
_cell.length_a   1.000
_cell.length_b   1.000
_cell.length_c   1.000
_cell.angle_alpha   90.00
_cell.angle_beta   90.00
_cell.angle_gamma   90.00
#
_symmetry.space_group_name_H-M   'P 1'
#
loop_
_entity.id
_entity.type
_entity.pdbx_description
1 polymer ?
#
loop_
_entity_poly.entity_id
_entity_poly.type
_entity_poly.pdbx_seq_one_letter_code
_entity_poly.pdbx_strand_id
1 'polypeptide(L)' 'MPKRFTLADLEKRVHARAKASAKESYTRMLLDKGVGACAKKLNEEAFETGLAAVQEDKRRVIAEASDLLYHLLVVLKA' A
#
# COMPACT_ATOMS: atom_id res chain seq x y z
N MET A 1 -3.35 9.06 25.26
CA MET A 1 -2.31 8.97 24.21
C MET A 1 -2.89 8.42 22.93
N PRO A 2 -2.64 9.06 21.80
CA PRO A 2 -3.09 8.49 20.54
C PRO A 2 -2.41 7.14 20.30
N LYS A 3 -3.17 6.17 19.88
CA LYS A 3 -2.66 4.85 19.59
C LYS A 3 -1.75 4.93 18.35
N ARG A 4 -0.55 4.36 18.44
CA ARG A 4 0.36 4.30 17.33
C ARG A 4 -0.20 3.33 16.27
N PHE A 5 -0.25 3.79 15.01
CA PHE A 5 -0.63 2.94 13.89
C PHE A 5 0.52 1.98 13.58
N THR A 6 0.25 0.68 13.61
CA THR A 6 1.26 -0.35 13.43
C THR A 6 1.09 -1.05 12.07
N LEU A 7 2.10 -1.84 11.68
CA LEU A 7 2.01 -2.68 10.49
C LEU A 7 0.86 -3.69 10.62
N ALA A 8 0.61 -4.21 11.82
CA ALA A 8 -0.51 -5.10 12.08
C ALA A 8 -1.85 -4.40 11.85
N ASP A 9 -1.95 -3.13 12.24
CA ASP A 9 -3.16 -2.33 11.99
C ASP A 9 -3.39 -2.13 10.49
N LEU A 10 -2.32 -1.89 9.73
CA LEU A 10 -2.40 -1.75 8.28
C LEU A 10 -2.86 -3.07 7.64
N GLU A 11 -2.33 -4.19 8.09
CA GLU A 11 -2.73 -5.51 7.61
C GLU A 11 -4.23 -5.75 7.84
N LYS A 12 -4.73 -5.43 9.03
CA LYS A 12 -6.16 -5.55 9.35
C LYS A 12 -7.00 -4.69 8.40
N ARG A 13 -6.54 -3.48 8.11
CA ARG A 13 -7.25 -2.57 7.21
C ARG A 13 -7.30 -3.15 5.78
N VAL A 14 -6.20 -3.71 5.30
CA VAL A 14 -6.16 -4.34 3.97
C VAL A 14 -7.15 -5.51 3.92
N HIS A 15 -7.18 -6.37 4.94
CA HIS A 15 -8.13 -7.48 5.00
C HIS A 15 -9.58 -6.99 5.00
N ALA A 16 -9.89 -5.96 5.76
CA ALA A 16 -11.24 -5.38 5.81
C ALA A 16 -11.65 -4.81 4.45
N ARG A 17 -10.75 -4.06 3.80
CA ARG A 17 -11.02 -3.46 2.49
C ARG A 17 -11.15 -4.49 1.38
N ALA A 18 -10.47 -5.63 1.50
CA ALA A 18 -10.58 -6.71 0.54
C ALA A 18 -11.99 -7.30 0.46
N LYS A 19 -12.79 -7.16 1.54
CA LYS A 19 -14.17 -7.63 1.60
C LYS A 19 -15.20 -6.59 1.15
N ALA A 20 -14.78 -5.34 0.97
CA ALA A 20 -15.67 -4.27 0.53
C ALA A 20 -15.91 -4.36 -0.98
N SER A 21 -16.91 -3.62 -1.48
CA SER A 21 -17.15 -3.54 -2.93
C SER A 21 -16.04 -2.76 -3.61
N ALA A 22 -15.80 -3.05 -4.90
CA ALA A 22 -14.79 -2.36 -5.71
C ALA A 22 -15.08 -0.86 -5.83
N LYS A 23 -16.33 -0.43 -5.72
CA LYS A 23 -16.70 0.99 -5.76
C LYS A 23 -16.30 1.72 -4.50
N GLU A 24 -16.26 1.03 -3.37
CA GLU A 24 -16.00 1.61 -2.06
C GLU A 24 -14.55 1.43 -1.60
N SER A 25 -13.79 0.56 -2.26
CA SER A 25 -12.46 0.19 -1.80
C SER A 25 -11.49 0.08 -2.95
N TYR A 26 -10.45 0.90 -2.89
CA TYR A 26 -9.30 0.81 -3.80
C TYR A 26 -8.62 -0.57 -3.69
N THR A 27 -8.51 -1.10 -2.46
CA THR A 27 -7.94 -2.44 -2.21
C THR A 27 -8.72 -3.50 -2.97
N ARG A 28 -10.05 -3.48 -2.87
CA ARG A 28 -10.88 -4.45 -3.57
C ARG A 28 -10.73 -4.32 -5.08
N MET A 29 -10.68 -3.09 -5.58
CA MET A 29 -10.48 -2.84 -7.00
C MET A 29 -9.17 -3.46 -7.51
N LEU A 30 -8.07 -3.27 -6.77
CA LEU A 30 -6.78 -3.84 -7.12
C LEU A 30 -6.82 -5.37 -7.11
N LEU A 31 -7.41 -5.96 -6.08
CA LEU A 31 -7.52 -7.42 -5.98
C LEU A 31 -8.35 -7.98 -7.12
N ASP A 32 -9.43 -7.30 -7.50
CA ASP A 32 -10.27 -7.71 -8.63
C ASP A 32 -9.53 -7.68 -9.96
N LYS A 33 -8.57 -6.76 -10.12
CA LYS A 33 -7.74 -6.70 -11.33
C LYS A 33 -6.69 -7.81 -11.40
N GLY A 34 -6.42 -8.46 -10.27
CA GLY A 34 -5.51 -9.59 -10.21
C GLY A 34 -4.11 -9.25 -9.72
N VAL A 35 -3.30 -10.29 -9.51
CA VAL A 35 -1.97 -10.16 -8.92
C VAL A 35 -1.02 -9.32 -9.76
N GLY A 36 -1.15 -9.37 -11.09
CA GLY A 36 -0.31 -8.56 -11.98
C GLY A 36 -0.48 -7.07 -11.76
N ALA A 37 -1.73 -6.60 -11.59
CA ALA A 37 -2.00 -5.20 -11.31
C ALA A 37 -1.49 -4.80 -9.92
N CYS A 38 -1.64 -5.68 -8.93
CA CYS A 38 -1.13 -5.44 -7.58
C CYS A 38 0.40 -5.32 -7.59
N ALA A 39 1.09 -6.21 -8.31
CA ALA A 39 2.54 -6.20 -8.43
C ALA A 39 3.03 -4.94 -9.14
N LYS A 40 2.34 -4.50 -10.18
CA LYS A 40 2.69 -3.27 -10.90
C LYS A 40 2.66 -2.06 -9.96
N LYS A 41 1.62 -1.95 -9.15
CA LYS A 41 1.50 -0.85 -8.17
C LYS A 41 2.61 -0.92 -7.13
N LEU A 42 2.94 -2.10 -6.65
CA LEU A 42 4.05 -2.29 -5.71
C LEU A 42 5.36 -1.78 -6.31
N ASN A 43 5.64 -2.13 -7.55
CA ASN A 43 6.86 -1.70 -8.24
C ASN A 43 6.90 -0.18 -8.43
N GLU A 44 5.78 0.45 -8.76
CA GLU A 44 5.68 1.91 -8.89
C GLU A 44 6.02 2.59 -7.56
N GLU A 45 5.46 2.12 -6.46
CA GLU A 45 5.70 2.72 -5.14
C GLU A 45 7.13 2.47 -4.66
N ALA A 46 7.73 1.32 -5.00
CA ALA A 46 9.13 1.05 -4.69
C ALA A 46 10.05 2.03 -5.43
N PHE A 47 9.79 2.29 -6.70
CA PHE A 47 10.55 3.25 -7.48
C PHE A 47 10.42 4.66 -6.89
N GLU A 48 9.20 5.09 -6.57
CA GLU A 48 8.95 6.42 -6.00
C GLU A 48 9.64 6.60 -4.64
N THR A 49 9.64 5.54 -3.82
CA THR A 49 10.32 5.57 -2.52
C THR A 49 11.82 5.77 -2.72
N GLY A 50 12.42 5.00 -3.62
CA GLY A 50 13.85 5.10 -3.93
C GLY A 50 14.21 6.48 -4.48
N LEU A 51 13.40 7.01 -5.39
CA LEU A 51 13.59 8.33 -5.96
C LEU A 51 13.55 9.42 -4.88
N ALA A 52 12.56 9.36 -3.99
CA ALA A 52 12.44 10.30 -2.88
C ALA A 52 13.67 10.26 -1.96
N ALA A 53 14.20 9.07 -1.70
CA ALA A 53 15.40 8.89 -0.88
C ALA A 53 16.62 9.54 -1.53
N VAL A 54 16.81 9.35 -2.84
CA VAL A 54 17.93 9.94 -3.58
C VAL A 54 17.83 11.46 -3.59
N GLN A 55 16.61 12.00 -3.65
CA GLN A 55 16.35 13.44 -3.62
C GLN A 55 16.42 14.04 -2.20
N GLU A 56 16.65 13.18 -1.20
CA GLU A 56 16.74 13.59 0.20
C GLU A 56 15.46 14.28 0.73
N ASP A 57 14.31 13.95 0.15
CA ASP A 57 13.02 14.48 0.58
C ASP A 57 12.39 13.54 1.62
N LYS A 58 12.66 13.83 2.90
CA LYS A 58 12.23 12.97 4.00
C LYS A 58 10.72 12.80 4.09
N ARG A 59 9.94 13.84 3.79
CA ARG A 59 8.47 13.75 3.82
C ARG A 59 7.97 12.81 2.75
N ARG A 60 8.53 12.91 1.55
CA ARG A 60 8.17 12.01 0.45
C ARG A 60 8.61 10.59 0.74
N VAL A 61 9.79 10.38 1.33
CA VAL A 61 10.24 9.03 1.70
C VAL A 61 9.22 8.38 2.63
N ILE A 62 8.76 9.09 3.65
CA ILE A 62 7.77 8.56 4.60
C ILE A 62 6.45 8.24 3.90
N ALA A 63 5.95 9.17 3.08
CA ALA A 63 4.69 8.98 2.36
C ALA A 63 4.77 7.81 1.39
N GLU A 64 5.81 7.76 0.57
CA GLU A 64 5.97 6.71 -0.45
C GLU A 64 6.28 5.36 0.20
N ALA A 65 7.05 5.33 1.31
CA ALA A 65 7.31 4.11 2.04
C ALA A 65 6.02 3.54 2.65
N SER A 66 5.13 4.40 3.14
CA SER A 66 3.82 3.98 3.65
C SER A 66 2.99 3.35 2.55
N ASP A 67 2.97 3.96 1.37
CA ASP A 67 2.26 3.43 0.21
C ASP A 67 2.88 2.11 -0.27
N LEU A 68 4.21 2.00 -0.21
CA LEU A 68 4.92 0.77 -0.56
C LEU A 68 4.50 -0.38 0.36
N LEU A 69 4.48 -0.13 1.68
CA LEU A 69 4.05 -1.15 2.65
C LEU A 69 2.60 -1.56 2.42
N TYR A 70 1.73 -0.60 2.14
CA TYR A 70 0.33 -0.89 1.83
C TYR A 70 0.22 -1.82 0.60
N HIS A 71 0.91 -1.47 -0.49
CA HIS A 71 0.83 -2.27 -1.72
C HIS A 71 1.51 -3.63 -1.56
N LEU A 72 2.54 -3.73 -0.71
CA LEU A 72 3.14 -5.03 -0.38
C LEU A 72 2.11 -5.94 0.29
N LEU A 73 1.35 -5.42 1.25
CA LEU A 73 0.30 -6.20 1.92
C LEU A 73 -0.81 -6.58 0.96
N VAL A 74 -1.15 -5.72 0.00
CA VAL A 74 -2.14 -6.04 -1.04
C VAL A 74 -1.66 -7.22 -1.90
N VAL A 75 -0.40 -7.20 -2.33
CA VAL A 75 0.20 -8.29 -3.10
C VAL A 75 0.16 -9.60 -2.30
N LEU A 76 0.50 -9.53 -1.01
CA LEU A 76 0.47 -10.72 -0.15
C LEU A 76 -0.95 -11.26 0.05
N LYS A 77 -1.96 -10.38 -0.02
CA LYS A 77 -3.35 -10.79 0.05
C LYS A 77 -3.87 -11.39 -1.26
N ALA A 78 -3.35 -10.94 -2.38
CA ALA A 78 -3.78 -11.38 -3.70
C ALA A 78 -3.48 -12.86 -4.00
#